data_7ab9d13e5d69439030cf33e97c1df937
#
_entry.id   7ab9d13e5d69439030cf33e97c1df937
#
_cell.length_a   1.000
_cell.length_b   1.000
_cell.length_c   1.000
_cell.angle_alpha   90.00
_cell.angle_beta   90.00
_cell.angle_gamma   90.00
#
_symmetry.space_group_name_H-M   'P 1'
#
loop_
_entity.id
_entity.type
_entity.pdbx_description
1 polymer ?
#
loop_
_entity_poly.entity_id
_entity_poly.type
_entity_poly.pdbx_seq_one_letter_code
_entity_poly.pdbx_strand_id
1 'polypeptide(L)'
;MNYLKPLFITFIFSFSVFTRSQKLDADITIEKKSLIILQSDLNNHIDIANQILSIISSQATSLGRFEIIDRNLVTEILAEQKFQLSGMINDENIIEIGNMASADEALILKIIQFNQKGVPKEKDEENDENDEDEKSTLFSWLVKTVVTEAIDQIKKPDSLELENNIHTEFKGSVKIVNLESGKSEKSFDLNANHTGGNRAQSLNKVLNQISRQARTRLKRLYMITSEIIEVQGAYVSILSGENLGLKEGAMFEVSSKNRTKTYKGRTISLPGKTRGLLRITELGPDASQARVVRKWRPIRQGHRAYELKYPAEVADIQFTYLENIKYQFGGKFWISPHSRFSGSFNLLLGSIQDSRQKMNNFIGFGSDLRYTIFSRFGITGSTSLTLPVLFPFRRDDEEHFVSSIFSDLSINGNLSIQINSKMDIVFSMNHIYTTLHGPWQWRKDTGEQDDEGKTITETEPAVWTSAEPVFHKDGTYFSVSIRLLRF
;
A
#
# COMPACT_ATOMS: atom_id res chain seq x y z
N MET A 1 -23.34 24.42 27.18
CA MET A 1 -22.06 23.72 27.35
C MET A 1 -22.28 22.23 27.61
N ASN A 2 -22.97 21.49 26.70
CA ASN A 2 -23.33 20.06 26.90
C ASN A 2 -23.64 19.31 25.60
N TYR A 3 -22.91 19.53 24.47
CA TYR A 3 -23.20 18.82 23.21
C TYR A 3 -22.00 18.16 22.52
N LEU A 4 -20.91 17.92 23.24
CA LEU A 4 -19.67 17.36 22.62
C LEU A 4 -19.34 15.89 23.02
N LYS A 5 -20.25 15.19 23.71
CA LYS A 5 -19.96 13.82 24.18
C LYS A 5 -20.25 12.63 23.24
N PRO A 6 -21.07 12.69 22.17
CA PRO A 6 -21.33 11.47 21.40
C PRO A 6 -20.40 11.25 20.19
N LEU A 7 -19.64 12.24 19.72
CA LEU A 7 -18.89 12.09 18.46
C LEU A 7 -17.57 11.30 18.59
N PHE A 8 -17.04 11.17 19.79
CA PHE A 8 -15.75 10.50 20.04
C PHE A 8 -15.83 8.96 20.10
N ILE A 9 -17.02 8.42 20.37
CA ILE A 9 -17.23 6.97 20.56
C ILE A 9 -17.49 6.25 19.24
N THR A 10 -18.05 6.91 18.24
CA THR A 10 -18.45 6.25 16.97
C THR A 10 -17.27 5.99 16.03
N PHE A 11 -16.16 6.76 16.13
CA PHE A 11 -15.00 6.58 15.27
C PHE A 11 -14.08 5.41 15.67
N ILE A 12 -14.14 4.98 16.94
CA ILE A 12 -13.32 3.87 17.46
C ILE A 12 -13.89 2.50 17.06
N PHE A 13 -15.19 2.40 16.77
CA PHE A 13 -15.85 1.11 16.53
C PHE A 13 -15.79 0.59 15.08
N SER A 14 -15.50 1.43 14.09
CA SER A 14 -15.43 1.02 12.67
C SER A 14 -14.16 0.26 12.28
N PHE A 15 -13.16 0.19 13.16
CA PHE A 15 -11.85 -0.40 12.86
C PHE A 15 -11.69 -1.85 13.35
N SER A 16 -12.71 -2.46 13.95
CA SER A 16 -12.57 -3.74 14.66
C SER A 16 -12.94 -5.01 13.88
N VAL A 17 -13.23 -4.92 12.57
CA VAL A 17 -13.47 -6.14 11.77
C VAL A 17 -12.24 -6.45 10.90
N PHE A 18 -11.12 -6.78 11.54
CA PHE A 18 -10.03 -7.47 10.86
C PHE A 18 -10.15 -8.97 11.09
N THR A 19 -10.72 -9.65 10.14
CA THR A 19 -10.72 -11.11 10.07
C THR A 19 -9.29 -11.62 10.18
N ARG A 20 -9.03 -12.29 11.27
CA ARG A 20 -7.80 -13.04 11.52
C ARG A 20 -7.74 -14.13 10.46
N SER A 21 -6.86 -13.98 9.46
CA SER A 21 -6.56 -15.07 8.53
C SER A 21 -6.18 -16.30 9.33
N GLN A 22 -6.97 -17.37 9.23
CA GLN A 22 -6.60 -18.66 9.82
C GLN A 22 -5.33 -19.12 9.10
N LYS A 23 -4.22 -19.13 9.85
CA LYS A 23 -2.98 -19.76 9.38
C LYS A 23 -3.16 -21.25 9.55
N LEU A 24 -3.31 -21.96 8.43
CA LEU A 24 -3.20 -23.41 8.36
C LEU A 24 -1.78 -23.83 8.83
N ASP A 25 -1.66 -25.04 9.30
CA ASP A 25 -0.38 -25.65 9.65
C ASP A 25 0.41 -25.83 8.35
N ALA A 26 1.25 -24.86 8.04
CA ALA A 26 2.08 -24.89 6.87
C ALA A 26 3.41 -25.54 7.20
N ASP A 27 3.84 -26.48 6.42
CA ASP A 27 5.18 -27.04 6.48
C ASP A 27 6.22 -25.95 6.20
N ILE A 28 7.43 -26.16 6.71
CA ILE A 28 8.55 -25.25 6.48
C ILE A 28 8.89 -25.29 4.98
N THR A 29 9.04 -24.13 4.38
CA THR A 29 9.51 -24.01 3.00
C THR A 29 11.02 -24.24 2.99
N ILE A 30 11.45 -25.40 2.49
CA ILE A 30 12.86 -25.79 2.46
C ILE A 30 13.40 -25.72 1.03
N GLU A 31 12.57 -26.03 0.03
CA GLU A 31 12.94 -26.15 -1.38
C GLU A 31 12.07 -25.26 -2.28
N LYS A 32 12.58 -24.93 -3.45
CA LYS A 32 11.80 -24.30 -4.49
C LYS A 32 10.78 -25.28 -5.04
N LYS A 33 9.64 -24.75 -5.47
CA LYS A 33 8.66 -25.53 -6.22
C LYS A 33 9.04 -25.54 -7.70
N SER A 34 9.05 -26.72 -8.32
CA SER A 34 9.18 -26.84 -9.77
C SER A 34 7.83 -26.53 -10.43
N LEU A 35 7.83 -25.58 -11.33
CA LEU A 35 6.61 -24.99 -11.89
C LEU A 35 6.66 -25.01 -13.41
N ILE A 36 5.64 -25.63 -14.02
CA ILE A 36 5.38 -25.55 -15.45
C ILE A 36 4.27 -24.53 -15.73
N ILE A 37 4.41 -23.74 -16.80
CA ILE A 37 3.45 -22.69 -17.14
C ILE A 37 2.83 -22.99 -18.50
N LEU A 38 1.51 -23.19 -18.52
CA LEU A 38 0.75 -23.65 -19.68
C LEU A 38 -0.43 -22.72 -19.98
N GLN A 39 -0.95 -22.83 -21.22
CA GLN A 39 -2.20 -22.19 -21.62
C GLN A 39 -3.30 -23.26 -21.78
N SER A 40 -4.51 -22.97 -21.29
CA SER A 40 -5.63 -23.93 -21.36
C SER A 40 -6.31 -24.02 -22.74
N ASP A 41 -6.19 -22.99 -23.58
CA ASP A 41 -6.86 -22.88 -24.86
C ASP A 41 -5.86 -22.36 -25.91
N LEU A 42 -5.47 -23.23 -26.84
CA LEU A 42 -4.45 -22.94 -27.86
C LEU A 42 -4.99 -22.13 -29.05
N ASN A 43 -6.32 -21.95 -29.15
CA ASN A 43 -6.93 -21.39 -30.36
C ASN A 43 -7.32 -19.94 -30.26
N ASN A 44 -7.38 -19.37 -29.06
CA ASN A 44 -7.81 -17.99 -28.85
C ASN A 44 -6.66 -17.09 -28.37
N HIS A 45 -6.40 -15.99 -29.10
CA HIS A 45 -5.45 -14.94 -28.71
C HIS A 45 -4.02 -15.42 -28.42
N ILE A 46 -3.47 -16.31 -29.27
CA ILE A 46 -2.15 -16.96 -29.07
C ILE A 46 -1.03 -15.95 -28.77
N ASP A 47 -0.95 -14.85 -29.52
CA ASP A 47 0.11 -13.85 -29.33
C ASP A 47 0.05 -13.17 -27.96
N ILE A 48 -1.15 -12.80 -27.52
CA ILE A 48 -1.37 -12.19 -26.20
C ILE A 48 -1.12 -13.20 -25.10
N ALA A 49 -1.57 -14.43 -25.29
CA ALA A 49 -1.32 -15.51 -24.33
C ALA A 49 0.18 -15.74 -24.14
N ASN A 50 0.95 -15.82 -25.22
CA ASN A 50 2.40 -15.98 -25.16
C ASN A 50 3.11 -14.85 -24.43
N GLN A 51 2.69 -13.60 -24.67
CA GLN A 51 3.24 -12.45 -23.96
C GLN A 51 2.94 -12.53 -22.45
N ILE A 52 1.70 -12.88 -22.07
CA ILE A 52 1.31 -12.99 -20.66
C ILE A 52 2.01 -14.17 -19.99
N LEU A 53 2.13 -15.33 -20.65
CA LEU A 53 2.89 -16.47 -20.12
C LEU A 53 4.36 -16.11 -19.89
N SER A 54 4.98 -15.39 -20.83
CA SER A 54 6.35 -14.89 -20.67
C SER A 54 6.47 -13.92 -19.47
N ILE A 55 5.49 -13.04 -19.29
CA ILE A 55 5.44 -12.14 -18.14
C ILE A 55 5.31 -12.92 -16.83
N ILE A 56 4.39 -13.89 -16.76
CA ILE A 56 4.20 -14.72 -15.57
C ILE A 56 5.47 -15.51 -15.25
N SER A 57 6.10 -16.12 -16.26
CA SER A 57 7.37 -16.84 -16.12
C SER A 57 8.47 -15.94 -15.59
N SER A 58 8.65 -14.76 -16.18
CA SER A 58 9.62 -13.75 -15.73
C SER A 58 9.38 -13.31 -14.27
N GLN A 59 8.12 -13.06 -13.89
CA GLN A 59 7.78 -12.68 -12.52
C GLN A 59 7.99 -13.83 -11.52
N ALA A 60 7.66 -15.07 -11.91
CA ALA A 60 7.92 -16.25 -11.07
C ALA A 60 9.41 -16.47 -10.86
N THR A 61 10.22 -16.39 -11.92
CA THR A 61 11.69 -16.46 -11.84
C THR A 61 12.26 -15.35 -10.95
N SER A 62 11.80 -14.10 -11.12
CA SER A 62 12.28 -12.96 -10.35
C SER A 62 11.96 -13.04 -8.86
N LEU A 63 10.96 -13.82 -8.47
CA LEU A 63 10.62 -14.11 -7.07
C LEU A 63 11.63 -15.05 -6.43
N GLY A 64 12.37 -15.85 -7.22
CA GLY A 64 13.39 -16.79 -6.74
C GLY A 64 12.86 -17.98 -5.95
N ARG A 65 11.53 -18.22 -5.97
CA ARG A 65 10.82 -19.27 -5.19
C ARG A 65 10.47 -20.51 -5.99
N PHE A 66 10.71 -20.40 -7.30
CA PHE A 66 10.33 -21.42 -8.26
C PHE A 66 11.53 -21.84 -9.08
N GLU A 67 11.52 -23.09 -9.48
CA GLU A 67 12.29 -23.62 -10.57
C GLU A 67 11.36 -23.72 -11.78
N ILE A 68 11.54 -22.81 -12.74
CA ILE A 68 10.65 -22.76 -13.92
C ILE A 68 11.15 -23.74 -14.96
N ILE A 69 10.30 -24.68 -15.34
CA ILE A 69 10.59 -25.64 -16.40
C ILE A 69 10.37 -24.97 -17.75
N ASP A 70 11.37 -25.08 -18.63
CA ASP A 70 11.33 -24.44 -19.94
C ASP A 70 10.20 -25.06 -20.79
N ARG A 71 9.38 -24.16 -21.37
CA ARG A 71 8.28 -24.54 -22.25
C ARG A 71 8.75 -25.27 -23.52
N ASN A 72 9.94 -24.92 -24.02
CA ASN A 72 10.49 -25.59 -25.21
C ASN A 72 10.78 -27.08 -24.94
N LEU A 73 11.36 -27.39 -23.77
CA LEU A 73 11.58 -28.76 -23.32
C LEU A 73 10.26 -29.52 -23.25
N VAL A 74 9.20 -28.89 -22.73
CA VAL A 74 7.85 -29.49 -22.67
C VAL A 74 7.31 -29.76 -24.09
N THR A 75 7.50 -28.82 -25.00
CA THR A 75 7.06 -28.98 -26.40
C THR A 75 7.82 -30.10 -27.10
N GLU A 76 9.11 -30.24 -26.84
CA GLU A 76 9.93 -31.36 -27.37
C GLU A 76 9.46 -32.70 -26.82
N ILE A 77 9.24 -32.82 -25.51
CA ILE A 77 8.70 -34.02 -24.86
C ILE A 77 7.36 -34.41 -25.47
N LEU A 78 6.46 -33.44 -25.67
CA LEU A 78 5.16 -33.70 -26.31
C LEU A 78 5.26 -34.11 -27.76
N ALA A 79 6.20 -33.53 -28.50
CA ALA A 79 6.45 -33.88 -29.90
C ALA A 79 7.01 -35.32 -30.04
N GLU A 80 7.95 -35.71 -29.18
CA GLU A 80 8.54 -37.06 -29.16
C GLU A 80 7.50 -38.14 -28.83
N GLN A 81 6.57 -37.85 -27.93
CA GLN A 81 5.53 -38.78 -27.49
C GLN A 81 4.34 -38.86 -28.45
N LYS A 82 4.37 -38.15 -29.61
CA LYS A 82 3.25 -38.08 -30.57
C LYS A 82 1.91 -37.68 -29.94
N PHE A 83 1.94 -36.94 -28.85
CA PHE A 83 0.73 -36.33 -28.29
C PHE A 83 0.18 -35.34 -29.31
N GLN A 84 -0.87 -35.73 -29.99
CA GLN A 84 -1.66 -34.77 -30.76
C GLN A 84 -2.33 -33.86 -29.72
N LEU A 85 -1.77 -32.68 -29.57
CA LEU A 85 -2.42 -31.57 -28.90
C LEU A 85 -3.66 -31.18 -29.72
N SER A 86 -4.70 -32.01 -29.65
CA SER A 86 -6.02 -31.63 -30.13
C SER A 86 -6.60 -30.59 -29.17
N GLY A 87 -6.20 -29.35 -29.36
CA GLY A 87 -6.90 -28.12 -28.97
C GLY A 87 -7.31 -27.89 -27.52
N MET A 88 -7.29 -28.91 -26.64
CA MET A 88 -7.68 -28.76 -25.24
C MET A 88 -6.70 -29.50 -24.32
N ILE A 89 -6.00 -28.74 -23.49
CA ILE A 89 -5.32 -29.27 -22.32
C ILE A 89 -6.41 -29.56 -21.27
N ASN A 90 -6.78 -30.82 -21.08
CA ASN A 90 -7.65 -31.23 -19.99
C ASN A 90 -6.83 -31.57 -18.73
N ASP A 91 -7.51 -31.71 -17.60
CA ASP A 91 -6.84 -31.94 -16.30
C ASP A 91 -6.03 -33.27 -16.27
N GLU A 92 -6.41 -34.28 -17.04
CA GLU A 92 -5.71 -35.57 -17.14
C GLU A 92 -4.38 -35.44 -17.91
N ASN A 93 -4.39 -34.76 -19.04
CA ASN A 93 -3.18 -34.53 -19.85
C ASN A 93 -2.16 -33.65 -19.12
N ILE A 94 -2.61 -32.71 -18.27
CA ILE A 94 -1.73 -31.86 -17.49
C ILE A 94 -0.90 -32.66 -16.50
N ILE A 95 -1.49 -33.67 -15.85
CA ILE A 95 -0.78 -34.54 -14.90
C ILE A 95 0.33 -35.32 -15.63
N GLU A 96 0.01 -35.85 -16.80
CA GLU A 96 0.96 -36.62 -17.59
C GLU A 96 2.15 -35.77 -18.08
N ILE A 97 1.86 -34.57 -18.59
CA ILE A 97 2.87 -33.58 -19.00
C ILE A 97 3.75 -33.18 -17.80
N GLY A 98 3.12 -32.93 -16.65
CA GLY A 98 3.83 -32.55 -15.44
C GLY A 98 4.75 -33.63 -14.92
N ASN A 99 4.30 -34.89 -14.94
CA ASN A 99 5.12 -36.05 -14.54
C ASN A 99 6.33 -36.22 -15.46
N MET A 100 6.16 -36.09 -16.76
CA MET A 100 7.25 -36.15 -17.74
C MET A 100 8.26 -35.02 -17.54
N ALA A 101 7.78 -33.82 -17.21
CA ALA A 101 8.63 -32.67 -16.97
C ALA A 101 9.22 -32.62 -15.55
N SER A 102 8.88 -33.56 -14.66
CA SER A 102 9.27 -33.58 -13.25
C SER A 102 8.86 -32.28 -12.50
N ALA A 103 7.68 -31.77 -12.84
CA ALA A 103 7.13 -30.57 -12.19
C ALA A 103 6.27 -30.91 -10.97
N ASP A 104 6.31 -30.08 -9.91
CA ASP A 104 5.44 -30.22 -8.74
C ASP A 104 4.04 -29.65 -9.02
N GLU A 105 4.00 -28.51 -9.71
CA GLU A 105 2.75 -27.76 -9.94
C GLU A 105 2.69 -27.25 -11.40
N ALA A 106 1.48 -27.21 -11.96
CA ALA A 106 1.20 -26.58 -13.24
C ALA A 106 0.39 -25.29 -13.03
N LEU A 107 0.86 -24.21 -13.63
CA LEU A 107 0.16 -22.93 -13.69
C LEU A 107 -0.49 -22.80 -15.08
N ILE A 108 -1.81 -22.72 -15.11
CA ILE A 108 -2.60 -22.78 -16.33
C ILE A 108 -3.30 -21.44 -16.50
N LEU A 109 -2.94 -20.71 -17.56
CA LEU A 109 -3.59 -19.47 -17.95
C LEU A 109 -4.80 -19.75 -18.84
N LYS A 110 -5.97 -19.23 -18.47
CA LYS A 110 -7.17 -19.17 -19.31
C LYS A 110 -7.50 -17.72 -19.59
N ILE A 111 -7.51 -17.33 -20.86
CA ILE A 111 -8.01 -16.02 -21.28
C ILE A 111 -9.54 -16.09 -21.36
N ILE A 112 -10.21 -15.22 -20.63
CA ILE A 112 -11.67 -15.11 -20.61
C ILE A 112 -12.13 -14.06 -21.63
N GLN A 113 -11.41 -12.94 -21.66
CA GLN A 113 -11.73 -11.83 -22.53
C GLN A 113 -10.46 -11.05 -22.87
N PHE A 114 -10.30 -10.74 -24.14
CA PHE A 114 -9.36 -9.72 -24.61
C PHE A 114 -10.05 -8.90 -25.66
N ASN A 115 -10.07 -7.59 -25.47
CA ASN A 115 -10.68 -6.66 -26.39
C ASN A 115 -9.82 -5.40 -26.54
N GLN A 116 -9.69 -4.93 -27.77
CA GLN A 116 -8.97 -3.69 -28.05
C GLN A 116 -9.75 -2.92 -29.11
N LYS A 117 -10.36 -1.79 -28.71
CA LYS A 117 -11.19 -0.94 -29.56
C LYS A 117 -10.87 0.53 -29.40
N GLY A 118 -11.06 1.30 -30.46
CA GLY A 118 -11.09 2.76 -30.39
C GLY A 118 -12.37 3.21 -29.66
N VAL A 119 -12.24 4.15 -28.75
CA VAL A 119 -13.37 4.75 -28.04
C VAL A 119 -13.34 6.27 -28.27
N PRO A 120 -14.51 6.95 -28.39
CA PRO A 120 -14.55 8.40 -28.41
C PRO A 120 -13.85 8.95 -27.16
N LYS A 121 -13.18 10.09 -27.27
CA LYS A 121 -12.79 10.84 -26.08
C LYS A 121 -14.08 11.23 -25.37
N GLU A 122 -14.26 10.83 -24.12
CA GLU A 122 -15.28 11.44 -23.28
C GLU A 122 -14.95 12.94 -23.25
N LYS A 123 -15.86 13.76 -23.77
CA LYS A 123 -15.91 15.15 -23.36
C LYS A 123 -16.21 15.05 -21.87
N ASP A 124 -15.41 15.72 -21.05
CA ASP A 124 -15.77 15.93 -19.65
C ASP A 124 -17.18 16.55 -19.67
N GLU A 125 -18.21 15.71 -19.59
CA GLU A 125 -19.55 16.18 -19.34
C GLU A 125 -19.50 16.76 -17.94
N GLU A 126 -19.62 18.07 -17.86
CA GLU A 126 -20.01 18.75 -16.65
C GLU A 126 -21.28 18.04 -16.16
N ASN A 127 -21.14 17.24 -15.12
CA ASN A 127 -22.30 16.79 -14.36
C ASN A 127 -22.87 18.01 -13.67
N ASP A 128 -23.82 18.65 -14.35
CA ASP A 128 -24.88 19.41 -13.75
C ASP A 128 -25.79 18.43 -12.98
N GLU A 129 -25.31 17.92 -11.88
CA GLU A 129 -26.17 17.33 -10.85
C GLU A 129 -26.37 18.38 -9.76
N ASN A 130 -27.45 19.14 -9.95
CA ASN A 130 -28.20 19.73 -8.85
C ASN A 130 -28.67 18.59 -7.93
N ASP A 131 -27.90 18.28 -6.90
CA ASP A 131 -28.41 17.56 -5.74
C ASP A 131 -27.89 18.18 -4.45
N GLU A 132 -28.87 18.60 -3.70
CA GLU A 132 -28.82 19.21 -2.38
C GLU A 132 -28.16 18.27 -1.37
N ASP A 133 -26.84 18.45 -1.15
CA ASP A 133 -26.20 18.07 0.11
C ASP A 133 -24.98 18.97 0.36
N GLU A 134 -25.21 20.09 1.02
CA GLU A 134 -24.25 21.17 1.34
C GLU A 134 -23.01 20.75 2.15
N LYS A 135 -22.87 19.49 2.56
CA LYS A 135 -21.77 19.04 3.41
C LYS A 135 -20.63 18.32 2.68
N SER A 136 -20.86 17.87 1.46
CA SER A 136 -19.85 17.15 0.65
C SER A 136 -19.00 18.08 -0.21
N THR A 137 -19.50 19.23 -0.54
CA THR A 137 -18.94 20.18 -1.53
C THR A 137 -17.64 20.86 -1.07
N LEU A 138 -17.51 21.17 0.21
CA LEU A 138 -16.31 21.84 0.76
C LEU A 138 -15.05 20.97 0.73
N PHE A 139 -15.20 19.67 1.02
CA PHE A 139 -14.06 18.74 1.04
C PHE A 139 -13.61 18.38 -0.39
N SER A 140 -14.56 18.13 -1.29
CA SER A 140 -14.25 17.83 -2.69
C SER A 140 -13.64 19.03 -3.41
N TRP A 141 -14.13 20.25 -3.14
CA TRP A 141 -13.57 21.49 -3.66
C TRP A 141 -12.12 21.73 -3.16
N LEU A 142 -11.85 21.51 -1.87
CA LEU A 142 -10.52 21.72 -1.27
C LEU A 142 -9.49 20.71 -1.81
N VAL A 143 -9.88 19.45 -1.94
CA VAL A 143 -9.02 18.41 -2.52
C VAL A 143 -8.78 18.69 -4.01
N LYS A 144 -9.81 19.08 -4.77
CA LYS A 144 -9.71 19.39 -6.20
C LYS A 144 -8.83 20.61 -6.43
N THR A 145 -8.96 21.67 -5.63
CA THR A 145 -8.19 22.91 -5.77
C THR A 145 -6.71 22.72 -5.45
N VAL A 146 -6.39 22.11 -4.31
CA VAL A 146 -4.99 21.97 -3.86
C VAL A 146 -4.23 20.92 -4.66
N VAL A 147 -4.90 19.82 -5.04
CA VAL A 147 -4.25 18.74 -5.82
C VAL A 147 -4.09 19.15 -7.28
N THR A 148 -5.04 19.88 -7.85
CA THR A 148 -4.97 20.32 -9.25
C THR A 148 -3.85 21.35 -9.44
N GLU A 149 -3.70 22.34 -8.56
CA GLU A 149 -2.62 23.34 -8.68
C GLU A 149 -1.21 22.74 -8.48
N ALA A 150 -1.08 21.72 -7.63
CA ALA A 150 0.20 21.01 -7.46
C ALA A 150 0.55 20.12 -8.66
N ILE A 151 -0.45 19.67 -9.42
CA ILE A 151 -0.27 18.82 -10.61
C ILE A 151 -0.14 19.66 -11.89
N ASP A 152 -0.79 20.81 -11.98
CA ASP A 152 -0.72 21.68 -13.17
C ASP A 152 0.65 22.39 -13.32
N GLN A 153 1.45 22.47 -12.27
CA GLN A 153 2.85 22.92 -12.37
C GLN A 153 3.81 21.84 -12.93
N ILE A 154 3.40 20.58 -12.98
CA ILE A 154 4.11 19.57 -13.74
C ILE A 154 3.65 19.70 -15.19
N LYS A 155 4.42 20.46 -16.01
CA LYS A 155 4.19 20.60 -17.44
C LYS A 155 3.72 19.29 -18.06
N LYS A 156 2.44 19.24 -18.48
CA LYS A 156 1.98 18.22 -19.40
C LYS A 156 2.86 18.35 -20.66
N PRO A 157 3.46 17.28 -21.17
CA PRO A 157 4.11 17.35 -22.47
C PRO A 157 3.05 17.79 -23.47
N ASP A 158 3.44 18.74 -24.35
CA ASP A 158 2.60 19.29 -25.40
C ASP A 158 1.75 18.20 -26.03
N SER A 159 0.50 18.51 -26.20
CA SER A 159 -0.52 17.69 -26.83
C SER A 159 -0.08 17.27 -28.23
N LEU A 160 0.59 16.14 -28.34
CA LEU A 160 0.52 15.34 -29.55
C LEU A 160 -0.95 14.97 -29.72
N GLU A 161 -1.56 15.48 -30.79
CA GLU A 161 -2.93 15.16 -31.18
C GLU A 161 -3.14 13.67 -31.08
N LEU A 162 -3.92 13.27 -30.07
CA LEU A 162 -4.24 11.86 -29.81
C LEU A 162 -5.28 11.42 -30.86
N GLU A 163 -4.84 11.16 -32.08
CA GLU A 163 -5.68 10.53 -33.11
C GLU A 163 -6.19 9.14 -32.68
N ASN A 164 -5.53 8.51 -31.66
CA ASN A 164 -5.87 7.17 -31.21
C ASN A 164 -6.19 7.17 -29.71
N ASN A 165 -7.47 7.04 -29.37
CA ASN A 165 -7.92 6.76 -28.01
C ASN A 165 -8.36 5.29 -27.94
N ILE A 166 -7.43 4.38 -27.63
CA ILE A 166 -7.67 2.95 -27.64
C ILE A 166 -7.98 2.46 -26.25
N HIS A 167 -9.11 1.80 -26.09
CA HIS A 167 -9.47 1.04 -24.90
C HIS A 167 -9.03 -0.42 -25.08
N THR A 168 -8.14 -0.88 -24.20
CA THR A 168 -7.70 -2.27 -24.13
C THR A 168 -8.17 -2.86 -22.82
N GLU A 169 -8.87 -4.01 -22.88
CA GLU A 169 -9.36 -4.76 -21.73
C GLU A 169 -8.87 -6.20 -21.81
N PHE A 170 -8.36 -6.69 -20.68
CA PHE A 170 -7.97 -8.09 -20.50
C PHE A 170 -8.61 -8.64 -19.23
N LYS A 171 -9.21 -9.85 -19.36
CA LYS A 171 -9.63 -10.69 -18.24
C LYS A 171 -9.15 -12.09 -18.45
N GLY A 172 -8.48 -12.64 -17.47
CA GLY A 172 -8.00 -14.00 -17.48
C GLY A 172 -8.00 -14.59 -16.07
N SER A 173 -7.97 -15.91 -16.00
CA SER A 173 -7.78 -16.63 -14.75
C SER A 173 -6.56 -17.55 -14.85
N VAL A 174 -5.88 -17.69 -13.74
CA VAL A 174 -4.74 -18.59 -13.58
C VAL A 174 -5.12 -19.63 -12.54
N LYS A 175 -5.13 -20.90 -12.96
CA LYS A 175 -5.39 -22.07 -12.13
C LYS A 175 -4.06 -22.73 -11.80
N ILE A 176 -3.87 -23.16 -10.57
CA ILE A 176 -2.68 -23.90 -10.13
C ILE A 176 -3.11 -25.30 -9.76
N VAL A 177 -2.54 -26.28 -10.44
CA VAL A 177 -2.81 -27.71 -10.29
C VAL A 177 -1.60 -28.36 -9.65
N ASN A 178 -1.79 -29.06 -8.57
CA ASN A 178 -0.79 -29.95 -8.00
C ASN A 178 -0.73 -31.22 -8.86
N LEU A 179 0.43 -31.53 -9.41
CA LEU A 179 0.60 -32.57 -10.41
C LEU A 179 0.63 -33.99 -9.81
N GLU A 180 0.99 -34.11 -8.53
CA GLU A 180 0.93 -35.36 -7.80
C GLU A 180 -0.51 -35.83 -7.53
N SER A 181 -1.36 -34.87 -7.09
CA SER A 181 -2.75 -35.16 -6.72
C SER A 181 -3.77 -34.91 -7.83
N GLY A 182 -3.40 -34.21 -8.90
CA GLY A 182 -4.29 -33.75 -9.98
C GLY A 182 -5.30 -32.70 -9.56
N LYS A 183 -5.21 -32.16 -8.32
CA LYS A 183 -6.19 -31.26 -7.77
C LYS A 183 -5.80 -29.79 -8.00
N SER A 184 -6.79 -28.99 -8.38
CA SER A 184 -6.64 -27.54 -8.37
C SER A 184 -6.76 -27.03 -6.95
N GLU A 185 -5.65 -26.56 -6.39
CA GLU A 185 -5.61 -26.09 -5.00
C GLU A 185 -5.74 -24.58 -4.88
N LYS A 186 -5.33 -23.86 -5.92
CA LYS A 186 -5.23 -22.39 -5.89
C LYS A 186 -5.64 -21.81 -7.24
N SER A 187 -6.18 -20.62 -7.24
CA SER A 187 -6.42 -19.82 -8.44
C SER A 187 -6.37 -18.33 -8.16
N PHE A 188 -6.19 -17.54 -9.19
CA PHE A 188 -6.32 -16.09 -9.12
C PHE A 188 -6.69 -15.50 -10.47
N ASP A 189 -7.34 -14.33 -10.43
CA ASP A 189 -7.73 -13.61 -11.63
C ASP A 189 -6.73 -12.50 -11.95
N LEU A 190 -6.57 -12.25 -13.24
CA LEU A 190 -5.83 -11.15 -13.83
C LEU A 190 -6.80 -10.27 -14.60
N ASN A 191 -7.03 -9.07 -14.12
CA ASN A 191 -7.92 -8.10 -14.75
C ASN A 191 -7.16 -6.79 -14.94
N ALA A 192 -7.09 -6.33 -16.18
CA ALA A 192 -6.39 -5.11 -16.51
C ALA A 192 -7.11 -4.37 -17.62
N ASN A 193 -7.18 -3.06 -17.53
CA ASN A 193 -7.70 -2.20 -18.57
C ASN A 193 -6.91 -0.89 -18.67
N HIS A 194 -6.96 -0.29 -19.83
CA HIS A 194 -6.38 1.02 -20.07
C HIS A 194 -7.08 1.69 -21.25
N THR A 195 -7.34 3.00 -21.13
CA THR A 195 -7.86 3.82 -22.22
C THR A 195 -6.86 4.93 -22.52
N GLY A 196 -6.54 5.13 -23.78
CA GLY A 196 -5.65 6.19 -24.25
C GLY A 196 -4.47 5.69 -25.07
N GLY A 197 -3.92 6.58 -25.90
CA GLY A 197 -2.81 6.28 -26.78
C GLY A 197 -3.16 5.35 -27.96
N ASN A 198 -2.14 4.95 -28.70
CA ASN A 198 -2.29 3.97 -29.78
C ASN A 198 -2.43 2.54 -29.25
N ARG A 199 -2.69 1.57 -30.14
CA ARG A 199 -2.90 0.16 -29.78
C ARG A 199 -1.73 -0.43 -28.98
N ALA A 200 -0.50 -0.16 -29.39
CA ALA A 200 0.70 -0.70 -28.73
C ALA A 200 0.90 -0.06 -27.35
N GLN A 201 0.69 1.23 -27.21
CA GLN A 201 0.80 1.93 -25.93
C GLN A 201 -0.24 1.44 -24.93
N SER A 202 -1.51 1.33 -25.36
CA SER A 202 -2.59 0.84 -24.50
C SER A 202 -2.35 -0.61 -24.06
N LEU A 203 -1.91 -1.48 -24.98
CA LEU A 203 -1.55 -2.86 -24.67
C LEU A 203 -0.40 -2.94 -23.66
N ASN A 204 0.68 -2.18 -23.86
CA ASN A 204 1.82 -2.16 -22.95
C ASN A 204 1.43 -1.74 -21.53
N LYS A 205 0.49 -0.79 -21.38
CA LYS A 205 -0.03 -0.40 -20.05
C LYS A 205 -0.79 -1.55 -19.39
N VAL A 206 -1.61 -2.28 -20.15
CA VAL A 206 -2.34 -3.47 -19.68
C VAL A 206 -1.35 -4.58 -19.28
N LEU A 207 -0.36 -4.89 -20.10
CA LEU A 207 0.66 -5.89 -19.79
C LEU A 207 1.47 -5.55 -18.53
N ASN A 208 1.78 -4.25 -18.32
CA ASN A 208 2.44 -3.78 -17.10
C ASN A 208 1.55 -3.95 -15.85
N GLN A 209 0.23 -3.77 -15.97
CA GLN A 209 -0.71 -4.03 -14.88
C GLN A 209 -0.77 -5.53 -14.57
N ILE A 210 -0.85 -6.40 -15.60
CA ILE A 210 -0.82 -7.86 -15.47
C ILE A 210 0.47 -8.31 -14.79
N SER A 211 1.62 -7.76 -15.17
CA SER A 211 2.92 -8.06 -14.57
C SER A 211 2.95 -7.80 -13.06
N ARG A 212 2.45 -6.63 -12.63
CA ARG A 212 2.36 -6.29 -11.20
C ARG A 212 1.39 -7.20 -10.45
N GLN A 213 0.24 -7.52 -11.07
CA GLN A 213 -0.74 -8.43 -10.48
C GLN A 213 -0.18 -9.84 -10.34
N ALA A 214 0.42 -10.40 -11.40
CA ALA A 214 1.02 -11.73 -11.39
C ALA A 214 2.07 -11.85 -10.27
N ARG A 215 3.01 -10.89 -10.18
CA ARG A 215 4.01 -10.86 -9.10
C ARG A 215 3.38 -10.85 -7.72
N THR A 216 2.40 -9.99 -7.50
CA THR A 216 1.74 -9.84 -6.19
C THR A 216 0.95 -11.10 -5.82
N ARG A 217 0.24 -11.69 -6.78
CA ARG A 217 -0.55 -12.92 -6.56
C ARG A 217 0.34 -14.12 -6.30
N LEU A 218 1.40 -14.33 -7.11
CA LEU A 218 2.37 -15.40 -6.91
C LEU A 218 3.07 -15.27 -5.56
N LYS A 219 3.58 -14.08 -5.21
CA LYS A 219 4.18 -13.85 -3.90
C LYS A 219 3.21 -14.18 -2.77
N ARG A 220 1.93 -13.85 -2.91
CA ARG A 220 0.91 -14.08 -1.88
C ARG A 220 0.57 -15.56 -1.71
N LEU A 221 0.55 -16.32 -2.80
CA LEU A 221 0.23 -17.76 -2.76
C LEU A 221 1.39 -18.61 -2.27
N TYR A 222 2.62 -18.15 -2.47
CA TYR A 222 3.86 -18.87 -2.12
C TYR A 222 4.70 -18.10 -1.10
N MET A 223 4.05 -17.69 0.00
CA MET A 223 4.75 -17.07 1.12
C MET A 223 5.67 -18.08 1.80
N ILE A 224 6.86 -17.62 2.16
CA ILE A 224 7.86 -18.44 2.84
C ILE A 224 7.41 -18.68 4.28
N THR A 225 7.43 -19.94 4.69
CA THR A 225 7.30 -20.35 6.09
C THR A 225 8.63 -20.91 6.55
N SER A 226 9.21 -20.33 7.58
CA SER A 226 10.51 -20.69 8.12
C SER A 226 10.42 -21.15 9.58
N GLU A 227 11.50 -21.72 10.08
CA GLU A 227 11.67 -22.04 11.50
C GLU A 227 12.79 -21.19 12.09
N ILE A 228 12.63 -20.79 13.36
CA ILE A 228 13.70 -20.14 14.11
C ILE A 228 14.66 -21.22 14.60
N ILE A 229 15.91 -21.18 14.10
CA ILE A 229 16.95 -22.13 14.43
C ILE A 229 17.81 -21.66 15.62
N GLU A 230 17.91 -20.36 15.83
CA GLU A 230 18.70 -19.77 16.90
C GLU A 230 18.14 -18.43 17.37
N VAL A 231 18.37 -18.07 18.64
CA VAL A 231 17.97 -16.78 19.22
C VAL A 231 19.14 -16.18 19.99
N GLN A 232 19.66 -15.07 19.55
CA GLN A 232 20.77 -14.33 20.16
C GLN A 232 20.35 -12.89 20.49
N GLY A 233 19.81 -12.65 21.66
CA GLY A 233 19.41 -11.32 22.10
C GLY A 233 18.30 -10.70 21.25
N ALA A 234 18.65 -9.70 20.46
CA ALA A 234 17.76 -9.01 19.51
C ALA A 234 17.77 -9.60 18.10
N TYR A 235 18.61 -10.61 17.87
CA TYR A 235 18.75 -11.27 16.58
C TYR A 235 18.29 -12.73 16.67
N VAL A 236 17.82 -13.22 15.57
CA VAL A 236 17.39 -14.61 15.40
C VAL A 236 17.87 -15.10 14.04
N SER A 237 18.22 -16.39 13.95
CA SER A 237 18.49 -17.06 12.70
C SER A 237 17.27 -17.85 12.28
N ILE A 238 16.87 -17.75 11.01
CA ILE A 238 15.75 -18.49 10.43
C ILE A 238 16.24 -19.42 9.32
N LEU A 239 15.58 -20.55 9.16
CA LEU A 239 15.88 -21.58 8.15
C LEU A 239 15.28 -21.21 6.79
N SER A 240 15.69 -20.10 6.23
CA SER A 240 15.34 -19.67 4.87
C SER A 240 16.35 -18.62 4.45
N GLY A 241 16.85 -18.71 3.23
CA GLY A 241 17.89 -17.86 2.70
C GLY A 241 17.62 -17.34 1.28
N GLU A 242 18.67 -16.90 0.64
CA GLU A 242 18.64 -16.37 -0.73
C GLU A 242 18.16 -17.41 -1.74
N ASN A 243 18.48 -18.69 -1.52
CA ASN A 243 18.04 -19.80 -2.38
C ASN A 243 16.52 -19.89 -2.53
N LEU A 244 15.75 -19.40 -1.55
CA LEU A 244 14.28 -19.32 -1.60
C LEU A 244 13.76 -17.95 -2.07
N GLY A 245 14.62 -17.10 -2.64
CA GLY A 245 14.24 -15.77 -3.10
C GLY A 245 13.96 -14.78 -1.98
N LEU A 246 14.47 -15.05 -0.77
CA LEU A 246 14.38 -14.13 0.33
C LEU A 246 15.23 -12.89 0.03
N LYS A 247 14.81 -11.73 0.50
CA LYS A 247 15.51 -10.45 0.32
C LYS A 247 15.73 -9.77 1.65
N GLU A 248 16.80 -9.00 1.76
CA GLU A 248 17.01 -8.11 2.89
C GLU A 248 15.81 -7.18 3.09
N GLY A 249 15.49 -6.91 4.35
CA GLY A 249 14.34 -6.10 4.68
C GLY A 249 13.00 -6.85 4.67
N ALA A 250 12.95 -8.11 4.23
CA ALA A 250 11.73 -8.92 4.31
C ALA A 250 11.27 -9.06 5.76
N MET A 251 9.94 -9.04 5.95
CA MET A 251 9.30 -9.06 7.26
C MET A 251 8.63 -10.41 7.51
N PHE A 252 8.78 -10.92 8.73
CA PHE A 252 8.16 -12.15 9.18
C PHE A 252 7.40 -11.95 10.49
N GLU A 253 6.25 -12.61 10.61
CA GLU A 253 5.53 -12.76 11.87
C GLU A 253 5.95 -14.07 12.54
N VAL A 254 6.43 -13.97 13.78
CA VAL A 254 6.77 -15.17 14.59
C VAL A 254 5.56 -15.69 15.31
N SER A 255 5.34 -16.99 15.24
CA SER A 255 4.29 -17.70 16.00
C SER A 255 4.86 -18.92 16.72
N SER A 256 4.26 -19.31 17.85
CA SER A 256 4.54 -20.63 18.41
C SER A 256 4.09 -21.74 17.47
N LYS A 257 4.62 -22.94 17.61
CA LYS A 257 4.12 -24.11 16.88
C LYS A 257 2.61 -24.26 17.07
N ASN A 258 1.93 -24.79 16.07
CA ASN A 258 0.53 -25.12 16.14
C ASN A 258 0.29 -26.15 17.25
N ARG A 259 -0.89 -26.10 17.84
CA ARG A 259 -1.29 -26.99 18.92
C ARG A 259 -2.39 -27.90 18.43
N THR A 260 -2.27 -29.18 18.68
CA THR A 260 -3.33 -30.14 18.42
C THR A 260 -4.27 -30.23 19.64
N LYS A 261 -5.57 -30.32 19.38
CA LYS A 261 -6.61 -30.56 20.38
C LYS A 261 -7.61 -31.57 19.82
N THR A 262 -7.94 -32.58 20.62
CA THR A 262 -9.02 -33.51 20.27
C THR A 262 -10.36 -32.89 20.65
N TYR A 263 -11.28 -32.81 19.70
CA TYR A 263 -12.65 -32.33 19.88
C TYR A 263 -13.62 -33.30 19.22
N LYS A 264 -14.57 -33.86 19.97
CA LYS A 264 -15.54 -34.84 19.49
C LYS A 264 -14.89 -35.98 18.68
N GLY A 265 -13.78 -36.54 19.18
CA GLY A 265 -13.06 -37.65 18.56
C GLY A 265 -12.20 -37.27 17.34
N ARG A 266 -12.17 -36.00 16.93
CA ARG A 266 -11.32 -35.52 15.83
C ARG A 266 -10.16 -34.70 16.38
N THR A 267 -8.96 -34.94 15.87
CA THR A 267 -7.80 -34.12 16.17
C THR A 267 -7.84 -32.89 15.27
N ILE A 268 -7.94 -31.71 15.88
CA ILE A 268 -7.93 -30.41 15.21
C ILE A 268 -6.62 -29.69 15.51
N SER A 269 -6.04 -29.04 14.49
CA SER A 269 -4.88 -28.16 14.65
C SER A 269 -5.34 -26.74 14.96
N LEU A 270 -4.84 -26.18 16.04
CA LEU A 270 -5.09 -24.79 16.42
C LEU A 270 -3.87 -23.94 16.08
N PRO A 271 -4.04 -22.73 15.51
CA PRO A 271 -2.93 -21.88 15.17
C PRO A 271 -2.10 -21.50 16.40
N GLY A 272 -0.80 -21.39 16.19
CA GLY A 272 0.13 -20.92 17.20
C GLY A 272 -0.18 -19.47 17.61
N LYS A 273 0.26 -19.10 18.80
CA LYS A 273 0.11 -17.72 19.30
C LYS A 273 1.23 -16.85 18.72
N THR A 274 0.88 -15.73 18.12
CA THR A 274 1.83 -14.74 17.62
C THR A 274 2.72 -14.20 18.74
N ARG A 275 4.01 -14.01 18.45
CA ARG A 275 5.07 -13.69 19.41
C ARG A 275 5.78 -12.37 19.12
N GLY A 276 6.02 -12.05 17.86
CA GLY A 276 6.75 -10.87 17.46
C GLY A 276 6.85 -10.72 15.94
N LEU A 277 7.57 -9.70 15.52
CA LEU A 277 7.92 -9.41 14.13
C LEU A 277 9.43 -9.41 13.98
N LEU A 278 9.90 -9.96 12.88
CA LEU A 278 11.27 -10.00 12.45
C LEU A 278 11.45 -9.22 11.16
N ARG A 279 12.64 -8.65 10.99
CA ARG A 279 13.10 -8.09 9.72
C ARG A 279 14.44 -8.71 9.37
N ILE A 280 14.57 -9.23 8.16
CA ILE A 280 15.82 -9.80 7.66
C ILE A 280 16.86 -8.69 7.55
N THR A 281 18.05 -8.94 8.11
CA THR A 281 19.20 -8.03 8.10
C THR A 281 20.37 -8.56 7.30
N GLU A 282 20.55 -9.88 7.28
CA GLU A 282 21.63 -10.53 6.55
C GLU A 282 21.11 -11.82 5.90
N LEU A 283 21.54 -12.05 4.68
CA LEU A 283 21.16 -13.22 3.89
C LEU A 283 22.33 -14.19 3.77
N GLY A 284 22.09 -15.45 4.07
CA GLY A 284 22.91 -16.56 3.64
C GLY A 284 22.17 -17.41 2.61
N PRO A 285 22.80 -18.40 2.01
CA PRO A 285 22.15 -19.25 0.99
C PRO A 285 20.89 -19.96 1.51
N ASP A 286 20.98 -20.65 2.66
CA ASP A 286 19.92 -21.51 3.21
C ASP A 286 19.32 -20.96 4.52
N ALA A 287 20.02 -20.05 5.18
CA ALA A 287 19.61 -19.44 6.42
C ALA A 287 19.87 -17.93 6.41
N SER A 288 19.09 -17.19 7.18
CA SER A 288 19.24 -15.73 7.25
C SER A 288 19.21 -15.26 8.68
N GLN A 289 19.92 -14.16 8.94
CA GLN A 289 19.81 -13.45 10.20
C GLN A 289 18.73 -12.39 10.13
N ALA A 290 17.91 -12.32 11.17
CA ALA A 290 16.83 -11.37 11.29
C ALA A 290 16.90 -10.64 12.63
N ARG A 291 16.59 -9.35 12.60
CA ARG A 291 16.43 -8.54 13.82
C ARG A 291 15.00 -8.60 14.30
N VAL A 292 14.81 -8.78 15.60
CA VAL A 292 13.51 -8.65 16.26
C VAL A 292 13.13 -7.19 16.30
N VAL A 293 12.18 -6.77 15.45
CA VAL A 293 11.69 -5.38 15.38
C VAL A 293 10.56 -5.12 16.36
N ARG A 294 9.82 -6.18 16.74
CA ARG A 294 8.74 -6.09 17.71
C ARG A 294 8.57 -7.42 18.44
N LYS A 295 8.38 -7.37 19.76
CA LYS A 295 8.25 -8.56 20.60
C LYS A 295 7.19 -8.31 21.67
N TRP A 296 6.19 -9.17 21.73
CA TRP A 296 5.16 -9.15 22.78
C TRP A 296 5.09 -10.46 23.58
N ARG A 297 5.80 -11.48 23.13
CA ARG A 297 5.99 -12.75 23.86
C ARG A 297 7.39 -13.29 23.59
N PRO A 298 7.95 -14.11 24.46
CA PRO A 298 9.27 -14.71 24.24
C PRO A 298 9.33 -15.48 22.91
N ILE A 299 10.32 -15.14 22.09
CA ILE A 299 10.69 -15.86 20.87
C ILE A 299 11.69 -16.93 21.27
N ARG A 300 11.56 -18.15 20.75
CA ARG A 300 12.39 -19.30 21.08
C ARG A 300 12.71 -20.09 19.81
N GLN A 301 13.78 -20.86 19.85
CA GLN A 301 14.09 -21.86 18.84
C GLN A 301 12.90 -22.79 18.62
N GLY A 302 12.69 -23.22 17.38
CA GLY A 302 11.57 -24.05 16.97
C GLY A 302 10.25 -23.31 16.77
N HIS A 303 10.16 -22.00 17.00
CA HIS A 303 9.02 -21.21 16.58
C HIS A 303 8.97 -21.05 15.07
N ARG A 304 7.77 -20.88 14.53
CA ARG A 304 7.54 -20.63 13.09
C ARG A 304 7.64 -19.14 12.78
N ALA A 305 8.25 -18.83 11.64
CA ALA A 305 8.30 -17.49 11.07
C ALA A 305 7.55 -17.52 9.73
N TYR A 306 6.50 -16.72 9.61
CA TYR A 306 5.67 -16.59 8.42
C TYR A 306 5.97 -15.28 7.73
N GLU A 307 6.33 -15.32 6.46
CA GLU A 307 6.52 -14.10 5.67
C GLU A 307 5.24 -13.25 5.65
N LEU A 308 5.36 -11.95 5.75
CA LEU A 308 4.21 -11.05 5.66
C LEU A 308 3.83 -10.80 4.21
N LYS A 309 2.52 -10.80 3.94
CA LYS A 309 1.95 -10.48 2.61
C LYS A 309 2.35 -9.10 2.12
N TYR A 310 2.32 -8.16 3.04
CA TYR A 310 2.64 -6.76 2.83
C TYR A 310 3.72 -6.33 3.81
N PRO A 311 4.53 -5.32 3.49
CA PRO A 311 5.31 -4.64 4.52
C PRO A 311 4.36 -4.26 5.67
N ALA A 312 4.82 -4.41 6.90
CA ALA A 312 4.02 -3.99 8.04
C ALA A 312 3.73 -2.48 7.88
N GLU A 313 2.46 -2.16 7.65
CA GLU A 313 2.00 -0.78 7.52
C GLU A 313 1.83 -0.19 8.91
N VAL A 314 2.21 1.05 9.06
CA VAL A 314 2.08 1.81 10.30
C VAL A 314 1.38 3.12 10.00
N ALA A 315 0.33 3.38 10.74
CA ALA A 315 -0.36 4.67 10.73
C ALA A 315 -0.41 5.24 12.15
N ASP A 316 -0.11 6.51 12.30
CA ASP A 316 -0.26 7.24 13.56
C ASP A 316 -1.49 8.14 13.45
N ILE A 317 -2.35 8.11 14.46
CA ILE A 317 -3.41 9.10 14.66
C ILE A 317 -2.93 10.03 15.75
N GLN A 318 -2.67 11.28 15.39
CA GLN A 318 -2.08 12.26 16.27
C GLN A 318 -3.13 13.26 16.74
N PHE A 319 -3.10 13.56 18.01
CA PHE A 319 -3.79 14.68 18.62
C PHE A 319 -2.76 15.59 19.27
N THR A 320 -2.77 16.87 18.91
CA THR A 320 -1.88 17.88 19.46
C THR A 320 -2.72 19.00 20.07
N TYR A 321 -2.42 19.35 21.29
CA TYR A 321 -2.96 20.53 21.96
C TYR A 321 -1.86 21.54 22.16
N LEU A 322 -2.12 22.78 21.78
CA LEU A 322 -1.19 23.89 21.84
C LEU A 322 -1.94 25.12 22.41
N GLU A 323 -1.24 25.96 23.11
CA GLU A 323 -1.86 27.16 23.68
C GLU A 323 -2.46 28.07 22.59
N ASN A 324 -1.76 28.22 21.45
CA ASN A 324 -2.21 29.00 20.29
C ASN A 324 -2.91 28.16 19.21
N ILE A 325 -2.76 26.83 19.26
CA ILE A 325 -3.51 25.89 18.45
C ILE A 325 -4.38 25.08 19.39
N LYS A 326 -5.66 25.38 19.46
CA LYS A 326 -6.55 24.70 20.41
C LYS A 326 -6.62 23.22 20.19
N TYR A 327 -6.57 22.74 18.95
CA TYR A 327 -6.47 21.32 18.63
C TYR A 327 -6.03 21.11 17.18
N GLN A 328 -5.24 20.07 16.98
CA GLN A 328 -4.84 19.57 15.69
C GLN A 328 -5.01 18.06 15.68
N PHE A 329 -5.71 17.54 14.68
CA PHE A 329 -5.78 16.12 14.38
C PHE A 329 -4.87 15.82 13.20
N GLY A 330 -4.18 14.69 13.23
CA GLY A 330 -3.32 14.30 12.13
C GLY A 330 -3.33 12.80 11.93
N GLY A 331 -3.17 12.40 10.68
CA GLY A 331 -2.88 11.03 10.28
C GLY A 331 -1.50 10.97 9.64
N LYS A 332 -0.64 10.06 10.10
CA LYS A 332 0.68 9.81 9.52
C LYS A 332 0.75 8.41 8.95
N PHE A 333 1.18 8.30 7.70
CA PHE A 333 1.40 7.02 7.02
C PHE A 333 2.90 6.82 6.81
N TRP A 334 3.45 5.80 7.46
CA TRP A 334 4.88 5.56 7.50
C TRP A 334 5.37 4.68 6.35
N ILE A 335 6.43 5.11 5.69
CA ILE A 335 7.19 4.34 4.70
C ILE A 335 8.37 3.71 5.44
N SER A 336 8.55 2.39 5.27
CA SER A 336 9.61 1.63 5.95
C SER A 336 9.66 1.85 7.48
N PRO A 337 8.54 1.71 8.21
CA PRO A 337 8.39 2.12 9.61
C PRO A 337 9.36 1.44 10.58
N HIS A 338 9.88 0.27 10.22
CA HIS A 338 10.81 -0.53 11.03
C HIS A 338 12.27 -0.36 10.65
N SER A 339 12.57 0.55 9.72
CA SER A 339 13.92 0.97 9.40
C SER A 339 14.46 1.96 10.43
N ARG A 340 15.77 2.06 10.54
CA ARG A 340 16.41 3.07 11.38
C ARG A 340 16.08 4.48 10.89
N PHE A 341 16.07 4.65 9.57
CA PHE A 341 15.50 5.81 8.88
C PHE A 341 14.14 5.45 8.30
N SER A 342 13.15 6.29 8.52
CA SER A 342 11.80 6.11 7.98
C SER A 342 11.18 7.46 7.63
N GLY A 343 10.44 7.50 6.54
CA GLY A 343 9.66 8.66 6.12
C GLY A 343 8.18 8.46 6.41
N SER A 344 7.42 9.55 6.51
CA SER A 344 5.96 9.49 6.50
C SER A 344 5.36 10.63 5.72
N PHE A 345 4.15 10.40 5.24
CA PHE A 345 3.25 11.43 4.74
C PHE A 345 2.21 11.72 5.82
N ASN A 346 1.89 13.00 6.03
CA ASN A 346 0.98 13.48 7.06
C ASN A 346 -0.18 14.23 6.42
N LEU A 347 -1.39 13.97 6.93
CA LEU A 347 -2.57 14.80 6.71
C LEU A 347 -2.93 15.45 8.04
N LEU A 348 -3.17 16.77 8.04
CA LEU A 348 -3.41 17.58 9.22
C LEU A 348 -4.70 18.37 9.07
N LEU A 349 -5.49 18.41 10.12
CA LEU A 349 -6.72 19.18 10.22
C LEU A 349 -6.75 19.87 11.60
N GLY A 350 -7.15 21.12 11.68
CA GLY A 350 -7.22 21.78 12.97
C GLY A 350 -7.67 23.23 12.91
N SER A 351 -7.42 23.92 14.02
CA SER A 351 -7.69 25.34 14.16
C SER A 351 -6.49 26.02 14.80
N ILE A 352 -6.07 27.11 14.22
CA ILE A 352 -4.95 27.95 14.68
C ILE A 352 -5.44 29.37 14.98
N GLN A 353 -4.96 29.95 16.07
CA GLN A 353 -5.25 31.30 16.44
C GLN A 353 -4.26 32.25 15.75
N ASP A 354 -4.78 33.33 15.16
CA ASP A 354 -3.99 34.37 14.50
C ASP A 354 -3.58 35.49 15.46
N SER A 355 -2.83 36.47 14.95
CA SER A 355 -2.40 37.67 15.70
C SER A 355 -3.55 38.53 16.18
N ARG A 356 -4.75 38.41 15.61
CA ARG A 356 -5.99 39.08 16.03
C ARG A 356 -6.80 38.25 17.03
N GLN A 357 -6.25 37.15 17.55
CA GLN A 357 -6.89 36.21 18.48
C GLN A 357 -8.14 35.52 17.92
N LYS A 358 -8.34 35.54 16.59
CA LYS A 358 -9.40 34.76 15.92
C LYS A 358 -8.91 33.38 15.59
N MET A 359 -9.83 32.39 15.69
CA MET A 359 -9.56 31.01 15.32
C MET A 359 -9.78 30.83 13.83
N ASN A 360 -8.80 30.23 13.13
CA ASN A 360 -8.86 29.91 11.73
C ASN A 360 -8.75 28.40 11.59
N ASN A 361 -9.64 27.81 10.84
CA ASN A 361 -9.53 26.39 10.52
C ASN A 361 -8.46 26.21 9.45
N PHE A 362 -7.80 25.07 9.45
CA PHE A 362 -6.84 24.71 8.42
C PHE A 362 -6.93 23.26 8.03
N ILE A 363 -6.52 22.98 6.81
CA ILE A 363 -6.13 21.68 6.32
C ILE A 363 -4.66 21.74 5.94
N GLY A 364 -3.95 20.65 6.07
CA GLY A 364 -2.54 20.61 5.71
C GLY A 364 -2.04 19.23 5.43
N PHE A 365 -0.90 19.19 4.79
CA PHE A 365 -0.15 17.97 4.54
C PHE A 365 1.33 18.24 4.77
N GLY A 366 2.07 17.16 4.97
CA GLY A 366 3.50 17.30 5.23
C GLY A 366 4.21 15.96 5.16
N SER A 367 5.50 16.02 5.39
CA SER A 367 6.35 14.86 5.46
C SER A 367 7.17 14.85 6.74
N ASP A 368 7.44 13.66 7.27
CA ASP A 368 8.41 13.45 8.35
C ASP A 368 9.56 12.61 7.86
N LEU A 369 10.74 12.94 8.34
CA LEU A 369 11.92 12.09 8.30
C LEU A 369 12.30 11.73 9.72
N ARG A 370 12.23 10.44 10.07
CA ARG A 370 12.48 9.94 11.43
C ARG A 370 13.76 9.11 11.48
N TYR A 371 14.54 9.32 12.53
CA TYR A 371 15.67 8.47 12.91
C TYR A 371 15.39 7.79 14.25
N THR A 372 15.41 6.44 14.27
CA THR A 372 15.24 5.65 15.51
C THR A 372 16.57 5.54 16.23
N ILE A 373 16.63 6.09 17.44
CA ILE A 373 17.80 6.10 18.30
C ILE A 373 17.96 4.75 19.00
N PHE A 374 16.89 4.29 19.66
CA PHE A 374 16.85 2.99 20.31
C PHE A 374 15.45 2.37 20.24
N SER A 375 15.40 1.03 20.32
CA SER A 375 14.15 0.28 20.46
C SER A 375 14.43 -0.94 21.31
N ARG A 376 13.93 -0.97 22.55
CA ARG A 376 14.14 -2.05 23.52
C ARG A 376 12.98 -2.18 24.49
N PHE A 377 12.62 -3.40 24.84
CA PHE A 377 11.56 -3.72 25.83
C PHE A 377 10.19 -3.08 25.54
N GLY A 378 9.83 -2.90 24.28
CA GLY A 378 8.57 -2.24 23.90
C GLY A 378 8.61 -0.71 23.99
N ILE A 379 9.76 -0.12 24.27
CA ILE A 379 9.97 1.33 24.26
C ILE A 379 10.88 1.68 23.10
N THR A 380 10.48 2.68 22.31
CA THR A 380 11.26 3.19 21.17
C THR A 380 11.45 4.68 21.30
N GLY A 381 12.71 5.12 21.33
CA GLY A 381 13.10 6.52 21.26
C GLY A 381 13.52 6.89 19.85
N SER A 382 13.03 7.99 19.33
CA SER A 382 13.37 8.49 17.99
C SER A 382 13.33 10.02 17.94
N THR A 383 14.05 10.59 16.98
CA THR A 383 13.91 11.99 16.60
C THR A 383 13.35 12.07 15.18
N SER A 384 12.64 13.14 14.87
CA SER A 384 12.15 13.38 13.52
C SER A 384 12.16 14.86 13.16
N LEU A 385 12.32 15.10 11.86
CA LEU A 385 12.16 16.40 11.23
C LEU A 385 10.83 16.39 10.49
N THR A 386 9.97 17.38 10.73
CA THR A 386 8.66 17.50 10.08
C THR A 386 8.57 18.82 9.32
N LEU A 387 8.06 18.73 8.10
CA LEU A 387 7.82 19.87 7.20
C LEU A 387 6.34 19.83 6.77
N PRO A 388 5.43 20.47 7.50
CA PRO A 388 4.04 20.62 7.09
C PRO A 388 3.84 21.87 6.25
N VAL A 389 2.88 21.79 5.34
CA VAL A 389 2.27 22.93 4.65
C VAL A 389 0.82 22.98 5.07
N LEU A 390 0.40 24.08 5.63
CA LEU A 390 -0.94 24.31 6.15
C LEU A 390 -1.65 25.36 5.31
N PHE A 391 -2.92 25.17 5.09
CA PHE A 391 -3.80 26.09 4.37
C PHE A 391 -4.87 26.57 5.35
N PRO A 392 -4.59 27.61 6.12
CA PRO A 392 -5.62 28.24 6.94
C PRO A 392 -6.62 28.98 6.07
N PHE A 393 -7.88 28.93 6.47
CA PHE A 393 -8.96 29.60 5.77
C PHE A 393 -9.95 30.25 6.72
N ARG A 394 -10.55 31.36 6.28
CA ARG A 394 -11.52 32.16 7.01
C ARG A 394 -12.28 33.10 6.06
N ARG A 395 -13.11 33.98 6.63
CA ARG A 395 -13.62 35.14 5.92
C ARG A 395 -12.80 36.37 6.26
N ASP A 396 -12.56 37.26 5.28
CA ASP A 396 -11.94 38.57 5.47
C ASP A 396 -12.96 39.60 6.02
N ASP A 397 -12.61 40.88 6.04
CA ASP A 397 -13.48 41.92 6.61
C ASP A 397 -14.60 42.33 5.62
N GLU A 398 -14.54 41.89 4.35
CA GLU A 398 -15.60 42.03 3.33
C GLU A 398 -16.38 40.73 3.09
N GLU A 399 -16.24 39.72 3.99
CA GLU A 399 -16.91 38.43 3.92
C GLU A 399 -16.45 37.50 2.77
N HIS A 400 -15.37 37.83 2.05
CA HIS A 400 -14.80 36.91 1.09
C HIS A 400 -14.18 35.70 1.78
N PHE A 401 -14.31 34.53 1.16
CA PHE A 401 -13.64 33.32 1.67
C PHE A 401 -12.17 33.33 1.24
N VAL A 402 -11.29 33.57 2.17
CA VAL A 402 -9.86 33.75 1.94
C VAL A 402 -9.04 32.60 2.51
N SER A 403 -7.94 32.28 1.86
CA SER A 403 -6.96 31.31 2.32
C SER A 403 -5.55 31.86 2.24
N SER A 404 -4.65 31.26 3.01
CA SER A 404 -3.21 31.57 3.00
C SER A 404 -2.42 30.27 3.00
N ILE A 405 -1.13 30.36 2.75
CA ILE A 405 -0.19 29.23 2.88
C ILE A 405 0.71 29.51 4.08
N PHE A 406 0.84 28.52 4.93
CA PHE A 406 1.69 28.59 6.11
C PHE A 406 2.54 27.32 6.18
N SER A 407 3.84 27.47 6.37
CA SER A 407 4.74 26.34 6.52
C SER A 407 5.63 26.51 7.75
N ASP A 408 5.88 25.44 8.44
CA ASP A 408 6.81 25.41 9.55
C ASP A 408 7.82 24.29 9.41
N LEU A 409 8.88 24.36 10.19
CA LEU A 409 9.87 23.31 10.37
C LEU A 409 9.79 22.87 11.81
N SER A 410 9.58 21.59 12.08
CA SER A 410 9.63 21.10 13.45
C SER A 410 10.66 19.99 13.65
N ILE A 411 11.36 20.08 14.77
CA ILE A 411 12.26 19.02 15.26
C ILE A 411 11.57 18.36 16.44
N ASN A 412 11.42 17.03 16.36
CA ASN A 412 10.63 16.28 17.32
C ASN A 412 11.46 15.21 18.02
N GLY A 413 11.34 15.13 19.34
CA GLY A 413 11.75 14.00 20.15
C GLY A 413 10.55 13.11 20.44
N ASN A 414 10.60 11.81 20.11
CA ASN A 414 9.46 10.90 20.23
C ASN A 414 9.80 9.72 21.13
N LEU A 415 8.91 9.39 22.05
CA LEU A 415 8.93 8.20 22.89
C LEU A 415 7.69 7.36 22.61
N SER A 416 7.87 6.21 22.01
CA SER A 416 6.80 5.25 21.71
C SER A 416 6.79 4.11 22.74
N ILE A 417 5.64 3.84 23.33
CA ILE A 417 5.42 2.76 24.30
C ILE A 417 4.45 1.76 23.69
N GLN A 418 4.88 0.51 23.59
CA GLN A 418 4.06 -0.58 23.08
C GLN A 418 2.99 -1.00 24.10
N ILE A 419 1.73 -0.87 23.71
CA ILE A 419 0.58 -1.31 24.53
C ILE A 419 0.21 -2.74 24.21
N ASN A 420 0.17 -3.11 22.92
CA ASN A 420 -0.11 -4.46 22.47
C ASN A 420 0.56 -4.77 21.12
N SER A 421 0.22 -5.89 20.49
CA SER A 421 0.84 -6.29 19.21
C SER A 421 0.59 -5.30 18.07
N LYS A 422 -0.49 -4.54 18.13
CA LYS A 422 -0.95 -3.68 17.03
C LYS A 422 -1.01 -2.20 17.38
N MET A 423 -0.71 -1.83 18.63
CA MET A 423 -0.90 -0.46 19.11
C MET A 423 0.25 0.01 19.99
N ASP A 424 0.73 1.21 19.73
CA ASP A 424 1.63 1.97 20.60
C ASP A 424 0.99 3.31 20.97
N ILE A 425 1.38 3.87 22.10
CA ILE A 425 1.18 5.28 22.42
C ILE A 425 2.52 5.99 22.20
N VAL A 426 2.47 7.11 21.48
CA VAL A 426 3.66 7.91 21.18
C VAL A 426 3.49 9.28 21.83
N PHE A 427 4.43 9.62 22.69
CA PHE A 427 4.57 10.94 23.27
C PHE A 427 5.64 11.68 22.47
N SER A 428 5.33 12.90 22.06
CA SER A 428 6.27 13.70 21.28
C SER A 428 6.42 15.08 21.90
N MET A 429 7.67 15.53 21.96
CA MET A 429 8.04 16.91 22.23
C MET A 429 8.49 17.53 20.91
N ASN A 430 7.80 18.56 20.48
CA ASN A 430 7.99 19.17 19.16
C ASN A 430 8.48 20.61 19.36
N HIS A 431 9.60 20.97 18.77
CA HIS A 431 10.06 22.34 18.71
C HIS A 431 9.85 22.87 17.29
N ILE A 432 9.03 23.89 17.17
CA ILE A 432 8.55 24.42 15.89
C ILE A 432 9.22 25.76 15.62
N TYR A 433 9.68 25.92 14.37
CA TYR A 433 10.18 27.16 13.79
C TYR A 433 9.26 27.57 12.65
N THR A 434 8.66 28.72 12.70
CA THR A 434 7.85 29.27 11.60
C THR A 434 8.79 29.70 10.47
N THR A 435 8.55 29.23 9.26
CA THR A 435 9.45 29.47 8.12
C THR A 435 8.85 30.32 7.03
N LEU A 436 7.57 30.13 6.74
CA LEU A 436 6.90 30.78 5.61
C LEU A 436 5.47 31.16 6.00
N HIS A 437 5.08 32.38 5.64
CA HIS A 437 3.70 32.86 5.71
C HIS A 437 3.40 33.53 4.38
N GLY A 438 2.45 32.98 3.61
CA GLY A 438 1.97 33.55 2.37
C GLY A 438 0.89 34.62 2.62
N PRO A 439 0.62 35.48 1.63
CA PRO A 439 -0.46 36.45 1.72
C PRO A 439 -1.82 35.78 1.78
N TRP A 440 -2.80 36.43 2.37
CA TRP A 440 -4.18 35.99 2.29
C TRP A 440 -4.80 36.41 0.97
N GLN A 441 -5.43 35.45 0.31
CA GLN A 441 -5.96 35.60 -1.04
C GLN A 441 -7.30 34.90 -1.17
N TRP A 442 -8.11 35.35 -2.13
CA TRP A 442 -9.35 34.71 -2.53
C TRP A 442 -9.45 34.64 -4.06
N ARG A 443 -10.31 33.79 -4.54
CA ARG A 443 -10.57 33.63 -5.95
C ARG A 443 -11.85 34.37 -6.30
N LYS A 444 -11.72 35.33 -7.22
CA LYS A 444 -12.81 36.09 -7.78
C LYS A 444 -13.18 35.52 -9.14
N ASP A 445 -14.45 35.29 -9.31
CA ASP A 445 -15.03 34.92 -10.59
C ASP A 445 -15.02 36.18 -11.51
N THR A 446 -14.36 36.09 -12.65
CA THR A 446 -14.31 37.21 -13.61
C THR A 446 -15.61 37.32 -14.43
N GLY A 447 -16.49 36.31 -14.39
CA GLY A 447 -17.65 36.21 -15.23
C GLY A 447 -17.33 35.81 -16.67
N GLU A 448 -16.06 35.60 -17.00
CA GLU A 448 -15.60 35.14 -18.32
C GLU A 448 -15.43 33.61 -18.28
N GLN A 449 -15.64 32.98 -19.43
CA GLN A 449 -15.38 31.55 -19.60
C GLN A 449 -14.22 31.35 -20.58
N ASP A 450 -13.41 30.31 -20.30
CA ASP A 450 -12.37 29.90 -21.23
C ASP A 450 -12.97 29.16 -22.45
N ASP A 451 -12.12 28.78 -23.40
CA ASP A 451 -12.53 28.05 -24.61
C ASP A 451 -13.20 26.69 -24.32
N GLU A 452 -13.09 26.20 -23.10
CA GLU A 452 -13.70 24.94 -22.63
C GLU A 452 -14.99 25.18 -21.80
N GLY A 453 -15.44 26.45 -21.68
CA GLY A 453 -16.64 26.85 -20.94
C GLY A 453 -16.46 26.95 -19.42
N LYS A 454 -15.22 26.82 -18.92
CA LYS A 454 -14.90 26.92 -17.51
C LYS A 454 -14.75 28.39 -17.10
N THR A 455 -15.36 28.77 -15.99
CA THR A 455 -15.26 30.12 -15.46
C THR A 455 -13.81 30.47 -15.13
N ILE A 456 -13.35 31.59 -15.67
CA ILE A 456 -12.02 32.16 -15.40
C ILE A 456 -12.07 32.82 -14.03
N THR A 457 -11.15 32.41 -13.14
CA THR A 457 -11.02 33.01 -11.81
C THR A 457 -9.69 33.74 -11.69
N GLU A 458 -9.71 34.92 -11.12
CA GLU A 458 -8.52 35.69 -10.75
C GLU A 458 -8.28 35.62 -9.25
N THR A 459 -6.99 35.63 -8.87
CA THR A 459 -6.62 35.65 -7.45
C THR A 459 -6.44 37.09 -7.00
N GLU A 460 -7.26 37.50 -6.04
CA GLU A 460 -7.18 38.84 -5.44
C GLU A 460 -6.70 38.77 -3.98
N PRO A 461 -5.98 39.79 -3.49
CA PRO A 461 -5.60 39.89 -2.09
C PRO A 461 -6.83 40.07 -1.21
N ALA A 462 -6.78 39.51 -0.01
CA ALA A 462 -7.83 39.70 1.00
C ALA A 462 -7.89 41.15 1.50
N VAL A 463 -9.09 41.60 1.86
CA VAL A 463 -9.31 42.97 2.34
C VAL A 463 -9.35 43.00 3.86
N TRP A 464 -8.45 43.78 4.43
CA TRP A 464 -8.32 43.92 5.89
C TRP A 464 -8.43 45.37 6.33
N THR A 465 -9.33 45.66 7.25
CA THR A 465 -9.48 47.01 7.88
C THR A 465 -8.37 47.33 8.86
N SER A 466 -7.62 46.33 9.31
CA SER A 466 -6.44 46.46 10.19
C SER A 466 -5.28 45.61 9.63
N ALA A 467 -4.18 45.47 10.40
CA ALA A 467 -3.05 44.65 9.93
C ALA A 467 -3.47 43.22 9.52
N GLU A 468 -2.89 42.72 8.46
CA GLU A 468 -3.13 41.35 7.99
C GLU A 468 -2.92 40.30 9.08
N PRO A 469 -3.81 39.29 9.23
CA PRO A 469 -3.65 38.25 10.24
C PRO A 469 -2.41 37.40 9.97
N VAL A 470 -1.56 37.27 10.99
CA VAL A 470 -0.32 36.46 10.93
C VAL A 470 -0.40 35.34 11.95
N PHE A 471 0.19 34.19 11.63
CA PHE A 471 0.28 33.05 12.55
C PHE A 471 1.66 32.97 13.19
N HIS A 472 1.67 32.74 14.50
CA HIS A 472 2.89 32.49 15.28
C HIS A 472 2.75 31.11 15.94
N LYS A 473 3.56 30.19 15.48
CA LYS A 473 3.55 28.81 15.96
C LYS A 473 4.90 28.39 16.56
N ASP A 474 5.80 29.34 16.72
CA ASP A 474 7.13 29.07 17.29
C ASP A 474 7.03 28.60 18.73
N GLY A 475 7.89 27.67 19.10
CA GLY A 475 7.98 27.19 20.47
C GLY A 475 8.01 25.67 20.61
N THR A 476 7.94 25.24 21.87
CA THR A 476 7.98 23.81 22.22
C THR A 476 6.62 23.33 22.68
N TYR A 477 6.17 22.22 22.11
CA TYR A 477 4.85 21.67 22.33
C TYR A 477 4.92 20.18 22.59
N PHE A 478 3.89 19.67 23.28
CA PHE A 478 3.72 18.25 23.54
C PHE A 478 2.55 17.70 22.72
N SER A 479 2.73 16.53 22.14
CA SER A 479 1.65 15.84 21.46
C SER A 479 1.62 14.36 21.86
N VAL A 480 0.43 13.79 21.73
CA VAL A 480 0.19 12.37 21.97
C VAL A 480 -0.43 11.77 20.71
N SER A 481 0.08 10.65 20.27
CA SER A 481 -0.51 9.91 19.16
C SER A 481 -0.67 8.42 19.48
N ILE A 482 -1.64 7.81 18.82
CA ILE A 482 -1.85 6.36 18.82
C ILE A 482 -1.30 5.84 17.49
N ARG A 483 -0.32 4.96 17.59
CA ARG A 483 0.25 4.27 16.44
C ARG A 483 -0.42 2.92 16.26
N LEU A 484 -0.97 2.69 15.08
CA LEU A 484 -1.62 1.46 14.69
C LEU A 484 -0.75 0.70 13.69
N LEU A 485 -0.61 -0.60 13.89
CA LEU A 485 0.15 -1.49 13.01
C LEU A 485 -0.80 -2.46 12.31
N ARG A 486 -0.64 -2.55 11.00
CA ARG A 486 -1.30 -3.54 10.14
C ARG A 486 -0.25 -4.50 9.57
N PHE A 487 -0.43 -5.79 9.78
CA PHE A 487 0.41 -6.86 9.24
C PHE A 487 -0.34 -8.18 9.11
#